data_aa5bbfef6660b79b1c1d9a9d73d4a4af
#
_entry.id   aa5bbfef6660b79b1c1d9a9d73d4a4af
#
_cell.length_a   1.000
_cell.length_b   1.000
_cell.length_c   1.000
_cell.angle_alpha   90.00
_cell.angle_beta   90.00
_cell.angle_gamma   90.00
#
_symmetry.space_group_name_H-M   'P 1'
#
loop_
_entity.id
_entity.type
_entity.pdbx_description
1 polymer ?
#
loop_
_entity_poly.entity_id
_entity_poly.type
_entity_poly.pdbx_seq_one_letter_code
_entity_poly.pdbx_strand_id
1 'polypeptide(L)'
;MPPLRTSEAATASTDRDRVDPGWVRKLTGRPLSEVREAMKEAQDDRVLAEAIASAHASAGRDFYAQIRAPFELYALARLLRPAHIVEVGVSSGVSSAYFLKALSKNGAGRLHSIDLPTKQKGPRFSEGEDSPVALPPGQASGWAVPSDLRGGWDLRLGPSQELLPKLVGELDEVGIFLHDSLHTFAHATFELTCVDPKVPSGGVLLADNTEWLEGALDRFAEAKGTRTYYRRGMDLGGFRKP
;
A
#
# COMPACT_ATOMS: atom_id res chain seq x y z
N MET A 1 -29.13 9.28 32.13
CA MET A 1 -27.95 9.62 31.37
C MET A 1 -26.72 9.05 32.07
N PRO A 2 -26.00 8.05 31.54
CA PRO A 2 -24.73 7.63 32.08
C PRO A 2 -23.61 8.58 31.58
N PRO A 3 -22.54 8.81 32.34
CA PRO A 3 -21.50 9.77 32.00
C PRO A 3 -20.64 9.27 30.84
N LEU A 4 -20.28 10.18 29.94
CA LEU A 4 -19.30 10.05 28.87
C LEU A 4 -17.96 9.57 29.45
N ARG A 5 -17.45 8.43 28.97
CA ARG A 5 -16.10 7.99 29.26
C ARG A 5 -15.12 8.87 28.49
N THR A 6 -14.45 9.73 29.22
CA THR A 6 -13.33 10.53 28.74
C THR A 6 -12.05 9.69 28.77
N SER A 7 -11.28 9.75 27.65
CA SER A 7 -9.84 9.55 27.53
C SER A 7 -9.22 8.24 28.00
N GLU A 8 -9.13 7.28 27.08
CA GLU A 8 -8.00 6.35 27.00
C GLU A 8 -7.35 6.40 25.61
N ALA A 9 -6.98 7.57 25.16
CA ALA A 9 -6.39 7.81 23.85
C ALA A 9 -4.86 8.08 23.87
N ALA A 10 -4.22 7.93 25.04
CA ALA A 10 -2.84 8.41 25.20
C ALA A 10 -1.75 7.34 25.29
N THR A 11 -2.05 6.02 25.29
CA THR A 11 -1.03 4.96 25.45
C THR A 11 -0.91 3.98 24.28
N ALA A 12 -1.68 4.11 23.21
CA ALA A 12 -1.65 3.22 22.03
C ALA A 12 -0.59 3.61 20.99
N SER A 13 0.19 4.67 21.21
CA SER A 13 1.13 5.25 20.23
C SER A 13 2.45 4.47 20.06
N THR A 14 2.86 3.63 21.00
CA THR A 14 4.27 3.14 21.04
C THR A 14 4.57 1.90 20.21
N ASP A 15 3.56 1.13 19.76
CA ASP A 15 3.80 -0.08 18.97
C ASP A 15 3.55 0.14 17.45
N ARG A 16 2.79 1.16 17.09
CA ARG A 16 2.48 1.52 15.70
C ARG A 16 3.66 2.16 14.95
N ASP A 17 4.59 2.78 15.68
CA ASP A 17 5.77 3.46 15.11
C ASP A 17 6.99 2.53 14.98
N ARG A 18 6.87 1.28 15.43
CA ARG A 18 7.95 0.29 15.36
C ARG A 18 7.92 -0.44 14.03
N VAL A 19 8.99 -0.30 13.25
CA VAL A 19 9.23 -1.11 12.04
C VAL A 19 9.26 -2.61 12.35
N ASP A 20 8.80 -3.44 11.40
CA ASP A 20 8.87 -4.91 11.51
C ASP A 20 9.78 -5.53 10.44
N PRO A 21 11.10 -5.54 10.67
CA PRO A 21 12.02 -6.17 9.73
C PRO A 21 11.85 -7.70 9.65
N GLY A 22 11.24 -8.32 10.65
CA GLY A 22 10.91 -9.74 10.64
C GLY A 22 9.84 -10.08 9.60
N TRP A 23 8.85 -9.21 9.44
CA TRP A 23 7.81 -9.34 8.44
C TRP A 23 8.38 -9.21 7.01
N VAL A 24 9.17 -8.17 6.76
CA VAL A 24 9.85 -7.98 5.45
C VAL A 24 10.76 -9.16 5.11
N ARG A 25 11.52 -9.69 6.09
CA ARG A 25 12.33 -10.89 5.90
C ARG A 25 11.52 -12.10 5.43
N LYS A 26 10.34 -12.33 6.03
CA LYS A 26 9.47 -13.47 5.65
C LYS A 26 8.98 -13.33 4.20
N LEU A 27 8.69 -12.11 3.76
CA LEU A 27 8.21 -11.84 2.41
C LEU A 27 9.33 -11.86 1.36
N THR A 28 10.53 -11.38 1.71
CA THR A 28 11.64 -11.28 0.75
C THR A 28 12.55 -12.50 0.74
N GLY A 29 12.61 -13.25 1.85
CA GLY A 29 13.63 -14.28 2.06
C GLY A 29 15.05 -13.75 2.27
N ARG A 30 15.23 -12.42 2.33
CA ARG A 30 16.54 -11.78 2.46
C ARG A 30 17.06 -11.83 3.89
N PRO A 31 18.38 -11.78 4.11
CA PRO A 31 18.98 -11.69 5.44
C PRO A 31 18.45 -10.48 6.23
N LEU A 32 18.27 -10.64 7.54
CA LEU A 32 17.73 -9.59 8.40
C LEU A 32 18.61 -8.32 8.42
N SER A 33 19.92 -8.48 8.23
CA SER A 33 20.87 -7.36 8.09
C SER A 33 20.54 -6.48 6.89
N GLU A 34 20.32 -7.08 5.71
CA GLU A 34 19.95 -6.35 4.49
C GLU A 34 18.59 -5.66 4.63
N VAL A 35 17.63 -6.34 5.28
CA VAL A 35 16.31 -5.76 5.54
C VAL A 35 16.44 -4.51 6.43
N ARG A 36 17.21 -4.60 7.52
CA ARG A 36 17.41 -3.47 8.43
C ARG A 36 18.14 -2.31 7.75
N GLU A 37 19.11 -2.61 6.88
CA GLU A 37 19.83 -1.58 6.12
C GLU A 37 18.87 -0.85 5.15
N ALA A 38 18.05 -1.57 4.39
CA ALA A 38 17.07 -0.98 3.49
C ALA A 38 16.02 -0.13 4.25
N MET A 39 15.55 -0.60 5.40
CA MET A 39 14.62 0.18 6.23
C MET A 39 15.28 1.43 6.81
N LYS A 40 16.53 1.32 7.25
CA LYS A 40 17.30 2.47 7.76
C LYS A 40 17.53 3.50 6.65
N GLU A 41 17.81 3.08 5.43
CA GLU A 41 17.93 3.97 4.26
C GLU A 41 16.67 4.84 4.10
N ALA A 42 15.48 4.24 4.25
CA ALA A 42 14.21 4.96 4.18
C ALA A 42 13.98 5.88 5.40
N GLN A 43 14.32 5.42 6.60
CA GLN A 43 14.17 6.21 7.83
C GLN A 43 15.10 7.43 7.86
N ASP A 44 16.29 7.32 7.27
CA ASP A 44 17.26 8.39 7.20
C ASP A 44 16.97 9.41 6.06
N ASP A 45 16.03 9.13 5.18
CA ASP A 45 15.64 10.03 4.07
C ASP A 45 14.76 11.19 4.58
N ARG A 46 15.40 12.15 5.22
CA ARG A 46 14.71 13.33 5.76
C ARG A 46 14.07 14.19 4.69
N VAL A 47 14.66 14.25 3.50
CA VAL A 47 14.13 15.05 2.37
C VAL A 47 12.75 14.52 1.96
N LEU A 48 12.61 13.21 1.80
CA LEU A 48 11.32 12.60 1.49
C LEU A 48 10.31 12.80 2.62
N ALA A 49 10.73 12.55 3.87
CA ALA A 49 9.86 12.70 5.04
C ALA A 49 9.34 14.13 5.21
N GLU A 50 10.22 15.15 5.06
CA GLU A 50 9.87 16.57 5.15
C GLU A 50 8.95 17.01 4.00
N ALA A 51 9.17 16.52 2.77
CA ALA A 51 8.32 16.82 1.63
C ALA A 51 6.90 16.31 1.84
N ILE A 52 6.74 15.05 2.29
CA ILE A 52 5.44 14.44 2.61
C ILE A 52 4.77 15.20 3.77
N ALA A 53 5.50 15.48 4.86
CA ALA A 53 4.96 16.20 6.01
C ALA A 53 4.49 17.60 5.65
N SER A 54 5.23 18.32 4.80
CA SER A 54 4.86 19.64 4.29
C SER A 54 3.59 19.60 3.44
N ALA A 55 3.49 18.62 2.54
CA ALA A 55 2.29 18.40 1.73
C ALA A 55 1.06 18.13 2.62
N HIS A 56 1.18 17.25 3.62
CA HIS A 56 0.10 16.96 4.57
C HIS A 56 -0.28 18.19 5.41
N ALA A 57 0.70 18.97 5.88
CA ALA A 57 0.43 20.19 6.65
C ALA A 57 -0.38 21.21 5.84
N SER A 58 -0.13 21.31 4.53
CA SER A 58 -0.86 22.21 3.63
C SER A 58 -2.28 21.74 3.31
N ALA A 59 -2.55 20.44 3.39
CA ALA A 59 -3.84 19.84 3.05
C ALA A 59 -4.80 19.72 4.25
N GLY A 60 -4.32 19.92 5.50
CA GLY A 60 -5.09 19.69 6.73
C GLY A 60 -5.08 18.21 7.14
N ARG A 61 -5.09 17.95 8.46
CA ARG A 61 -4.85 16.60 9.01
C ARG A 61 -6.02 15.63 8.93
N ASP A 62 -7.23 16.09 8.70
CA ASP A 62 -8.45 15.32 8.95
C ASP A 62 -9.07 14.68 7.69
N PHE A 63 -8.39 14.74 6.54
CA PHE A 63 -8.99 14.41 5.25
C PHE A 63 -8.27 13.36 4.42
N TYR A 64 -7.30 12.59 4.96
CA TYR A 64 -6.58 11.60 4.18
C TYR A 64 -6.29 10.32 4.96
N ALA A 65 -6.38 9.20 4.25
CA ALA A 65 -5.83 7.94 4.70
C ALA A 65 -4.35 7.83 4.28
N GLN A 66 -3.59 7.09 5.03
CA GLN A 66 -2.22 6.76 4.68
C GLN A 66 -1.81 5.41 5.28
N ILE A 67 -1.06 4.64 4.53
CA ILE A 67 -0.46 3.41 5.04
C ILE A 67 0.56 3.74 6.13
N ARG A 68 0.61 2.91 7.18
CA ARG A 68 1.46 3.14 8.35
C ARG A 68 2.78 2.36 8.33
N ALA A 69 3.07 1.68 7.23
CA ALA A 69 4.27 0.84 7.06
C ALA A 69 5.15 1.30 5.88
N PRO A 70 5.42 2.60 5.69
CA PRO A 70 6.11 3.09 4.50
C PRO A 70 7.55 2.57 4.39
N PHE A 71 8.24 2.37 5.50
CA PHE A 71 9.62 1.88 5.51
C PHE A 71 9.71 0.41 5.12
N GLU A 72 8.70 -0.39 5.51
CA GLU A 72 8.58 -1.78 5.09
C GLU A 72 8.29 -1.89 3.59
N LEU A 73 7.38 -1.07 3.05
CA LEU A 73 7.09 -1.02 1.62
C LEU A 73 8.33 -0.60 0.81
N TYR A 74 9.05 0.42 1.27
CA TYR A 74 10.33 0.80 0.69
C TYR A 74 11.31 -0.38 0.66
N ALA A 75 11.51 -1.06 1.81
CA ALA A 75 12.45 -2.15 1.91
C ALA A 75 12.07 -3.35 1.02
N LEU A 76 10.76 -3.67 0.89
CA LEU A 76 10.28 -4.68 -0.06
C LEU A 76 10.70 -4.33 -1.49
N ALA A 77 10.43 -3.10 -1.94
CA ALA A 77 10.79 -2.66 -3.29
C ALA A 77 12.31 -2.61 -3.52
N ARG A 78 13.08 -2.18 -2.50
CA ARG A 78 14.57 -2.14 -2.57
C ARG A 78 15.17 -3.54 -2.74
N LEU A 79 14.67 -4.51 -1.98
CA LEU A 79 15.25 -5.85 -1.89
C LEU A 79 14.75 -6.80 -2.98
N LEU A 80 13.50 -6.68 -3.41
CA LEU A 80 12.94 -7.49 -4.50
C LEU A 80 13.29 -6.95 -5.88
N ARG A 81 13.59 -5.65 -6.01
CA ARG A 81 13.94 -4.96 -7.27
C ARG A 81 12.95 -5.27 -8.41
N PRO A 82 11.63 -5.09 -8.19
CA PRO A 82 10.63 -5.45 -9.18
C PRO A 82 10.72 -4.59 -10.43
N ALA A 83 10.42 -5.17 -11.61
CA ALA A 83 10.22 -4.40 -12.83
C ALA A 83 8.95 -3.55 -12.73
N HIS A 84 7.89 -4.13 -12.17
CA HIS A 84 6.62 -3.45 -11.97
C HIS A 84 6.09 -3.67 -10.56
N ILE A 85 5.63 -2.57 -9.94
CA ILE A 85 4.78 -2.56 -8.75
C ILE A 85 3.41 -2.11 -9.18
N VAL A 86 2.35 -2.80 -8.73
CA VAL A 86 0.96 -2.39 -8.92
C VAL A 86 0.35 -2.10 -7.56
N GLU A 87 -0.26 -0.92 -7.44
CA GLU A 87 -0.92 -0.43 -6.24
C GLU A 87 -2.36 -0.03 -6.57
N VAL A 88 -3.32 -0.43 -5.77
CA VAL A 88 -4.71 0.02 -5.89
C VAL A 88 -5.12 0.68 -4.58
N GLY A 89 -5.52 1.95 -4.68
CA GLY A 89 -5.66 2.87 -3.56
C GLY A 89 -4.42 3.73 -3.35
N VAL A 90 -4.56 5.04 -3.48
CA VAL A 90 -3.45 6.00 -3.42
C VAL A 90 -3.68 7.05 -2.36
N SER A 91 -4.86 7.63 -2.31
CA SER A 91 -5.18 8.75 -1.41
C SER A 91 -4.10 9.85 -1.47
N SER A 92 -3.39 10.13 -0.37
CA SER A 92 -2.30 11.11 -0.33
C SER A 92 -1.05 10.69 -1.09
N GLY A 93 -0.82 9.38 -1.27
CA GLY A 93 0.32 8.81 -2.00
C GLY A 93 1.55 8.55 -1.14
N VAL A 94 1.39 8.29 0.16
CA VAL A 94 2.55 7.94 1.03
C VAL A 94 3.18 6.63 0.59
N SER A 95 2.40 5.56 0.42
CA SER A 95 2.88 4.28 -0.13
C SER A 95 3.57 4.46 -1.47
N SER A 96 2.89 5.18 -2.39
CA SER A 96 3.43 5.50 -3.73
C SER A 96 4.77 6.22 -3.65
N ALA A 97 4.93 7.22 -2.76
CA ALA A 97 6.16 7.98 -2.62
C ALA A 97 7.34 7.10 -2.17
N TYR A 98 7.11 6.20 -1.21
CA TYR A 98 8.16 5.29 -0.74
C TYR A 98 8.48 4.18 -1.76
N PHE A 99 7.51 3.65 -2.48
CA PHE A 99 7.76 2.76 -3.62
C PHE A 99 8.58 3.45 -4.70
N LEU A 100 8.18 4.63 -5.13
CA LEU A 100 8.89 5.41 -6.15
C LEU A 100 10.31 5.76 -5.73
N LYS A 101 10.51 6.12 -4.45
CA LYS A 101 11.85 6.37 -3.92
C LYS A 101 12.73 5.12 -3.97
N ALA A 102 12.18 3.96 -3.60
CA ALA A 102 12.90 2.70 -3.69
C ALA A 102 13.28 2.34 -5.14
N LEU A 103 12.35 2.48 -6.07
CA LEU A 103 12.58 2.24 -7.50
C LEU A 103 13.64 3.22 -8.06
N SER A 104 13.58 4.49 -7.71
CA SER A 104 14.59 5.49 -8.06
C SER A 104 15.99 5.09 -7.55
N LYS A 105 16.09 4.64 -6.29
CA LYS A 105 17.34 4.11 -5.72
C LYS A 105 17.82 2.82 -6.39
N ASN A 106 16.91 2.01 -6.89
CA ASN A 106 17.25 0.82 -7.68
C ASN A 106 17.76 1.15 -9.08
N GLY A 107 17.46 2.36 -9.58
CA GLY A 107 17.77 2.76 -10.95
C GLY A 107 16.92 2.03 -12.00
N ALA A 108 15.87 1.32 -11.60
CA ALA A 108 15.01 0.52 -12.46
C ALA A 108 13.66 0.26 -11.81
N GLY A 109 12.67 -0.13 -12.63
CA GLY A 109 11.31 -0.46 -12.21
C GLY A 109 10.36 0.72 -12.32
N ARG A 110 9.06 0.42 -12.32
CA ARG A 110 7.97 1.39 -12.47
C ARG A 110 6.85 1.09 -11.48
N LEU A 111 6.25 2.14 -10.94
CA LEU A 111 5.03 2.05 -10.15
C LEU A 111 3.83 2.35 -11.03
N HIS A 112 2.82 1.50 -10.97
CA HIS A 112 1.50 1.67 -11.57
C HIS A 112 0.47 1.72 -10.45
N SER A 113 -0.24 2.82 -10.34
CA SER A 113 -1.25 3.00 -9.30
C SER A 113 -2.61 3.28 -9.92
N ILE A 114 -3.65 2.71 -9.32
CA ILE A 114 -5.05 2.98 -9.65
C ILE A 114 -5.69 3.60 -8.43
N ASP A 115 -6.42 4.71 -8.62
CA ASP A 115 -7.17 5.36 -7.55
C ASP A 115 -8.54 5.83 -8.03
N LEU A 116 -9.53 5.78 -7.15
CA LEU A 116 -10.88 6.26 -7.41
C LEU A 116 -11.12 7.56 -6.62
N PRO A 117 -10.86 8.73 -7.21
CA PRO A 117 -11.10 9.99 -6.52
C PRO A 117 -12.57 10.19 -6.21
N THR A 118 -12.91 10.64 -5.01
CA THR A 118 -14.27 10.81 -4.46
C THR A 118 -15.22 11.67 -5.27
N LYS A 119 -14.70 12.45 -6.20
CA LYS A 119 -15.53 13.31 -7.07
C LYS A 119 -16.17 12.54 -8.25
N GLN A 120 -15.70 11.35 -8.55
CA GLN A 120 -16.33 10.50 -9.56
C GLN A 120 -17.42 9.68 -8.88
N LYS A 121 -18.66 9.83 -9.35
CA LYS A 121 -19.76 8.95 -8.96
C LYS A 121 -19.48 7.56 -9.52
N GLY A 122 -18.77 6.74 -8.75
CA GLY A 122 -18.70 5.32 -8.99
C GLY A 122 -20.04 4.64 -8.68
N PRO A 123 -20.21 3.35 -9.01
CA PRO A 123 -21.33 2.60 -8.52
C PRO A 123 -21.39 2.79 -6.98
N ARG A 124 -22.57 3.07 -6.44
CA ARG A 124 -22.76 3.14 -4.99
C ARG A 124 -22.43 1.76 -4.45
N PHE A 125 -21.43 1.69 -3.59
CA PHE A 125 -21.18 0.51 -2.80
C PHE A 125 -22.39 0.28 -1.88
N SER A 126 -22.68 -0.97 -1.55
CA SER A 126 -23.78 -1.33 -0.68
C SER A 126 -23.62 -0.72 0.72
N GLU A 127 -24.72 -0.56 1.47
CA GLU A 127 -24.68 -0.06 2.85
C GLU A 127 -23.68 -0.88 3.69
N GLY A 128 -22.69 -0.20 4.28
CA GLY A 128 -21.63 -0.82 5.10
C GLY A 128 -20.27 -0.88 4.41
N GLU A 129 -20.15 -0.53 3.14
CA GLU A 129 -18.87 -0.37 2.47
C GLU A 129 -18.28 1.01 2.76
N ASP A 130 -16.94 1.03 2.91
CA ASP A 130 -16.21 2.27 3.13
C ASP A 130 -16.53 3.31 2.07
N SER A 131 -16.85 4.49 2.51
CA SER A 131 -16.88 5.63 1.61
C SER A 131 -15.48 5.85 1.04
N PRO A 132 -15.35 6.09 -0.27
CA PRO A 132 -14.06 6.46 -0.84
C PRO A 132 -13.47 7.61 -0.02
N VAL A 133 -12.19 7.51 0.33
CA VAL A 133 -11.52 8.53 1.14
C VAL A 133 -11.61 9.87 0.41
N ALA A 134 -12.24 10.84 1.07
CA ALA A 134 -12.36 12.18 0.50
C ALA A 134 -10.99 12.82 0.39
N LEU A 135 -10.64 13.24 -0.81
CA LEU A 135 -9.45 14.07 -1.00
C LEU A 135 -9.70 15.46 -0.41
N PRO A 136 -8.70 16.11 0.22
CA PRO A 136 -8.81 17.49 0.66
C PRO A 136 -9.21 18.41 -0.50
N PRO A 137 -9.92 19.50 -0.25
CA PRO A 137 -10.31 20.45 -1.28
C PRO A 137 -9.11 20.93 -2.12
N GLY A 138 -9.23 20.81 -3.44
CA GLY A 138 -8.16 21.23 -4.37
C GLY A 138 -7.02 20.23 -4.55
N GLN A 139 -7.01 19.12 -3.82
CA GLN A 139 -6.00 18.07 -3.99
C GLN A 139 -6.43 17.01 -5.00
N ALA A 140 -5.46 16.35 -5.60
CA ALA A 140 -5.63 15.20 -6.47
C ALA A 140 -4.99 13.96 -5.83
N SER A 141 -5.36 12.76 -6.27
CA SER A 141 -4.71 11.52 -5.81
C SER A 141 -3.19 11.64 -5.88
N GLY A 142 -2.52 11.25 -4.81
CA GLY A 142 -1.06 11.30 -4.72
C GLY A 142 -0.46 12.71 -4.58
N TRP A 143 -1.19 13.68 -4.03
CA TRP A 143 -0.68 15.06 -3.90
C TRP A 143 0.60 15.17 -3.06
N ALA A 144 0.82 14.23 -2.12
CA ALA A 144 2.02 14.23 -1.28
C ALA A 144 3.25 13.58 -1.95
N VAL A 145 3.10 12.99 -3.14
CA VAL A 145 4.24 12.44 -3.89
C VAL A 145 5.10 13.58 -4.44
N PRO A 146 6.39 13.67 -4.10
CA PRO A 146 7.31 14.67 -4.63
C PRO A 146 7.38 14.64 -6.15
N SER A 147 7.50 15.83 -6.77
CA SER A 147 7.47 15.97 -8.23
C SER A 147 8.63 15.27 -8.94
N ASP A 148 9.80 15.24 -8.33
CA ASP A 148 11.01 14.58 -8.83
C ASP A 148 10.89 13.05 -8.89
N LEU A 149 9.98 12.45 -8.12
CA LEU A 149 9.73 11.00 -8.13
C LEU A 149 8.68 10.58 -9.17
N ARG A 150 7.87 11.52 -9.68
CA ARG A 150 6.73 11.20 -10.56
C ARG A 150 7.12 10.65 -11.94
N GLY A 151 8.36 10.79 -12.38
CA GLY A 151 8.82 10.25 -13.67
C GLY A 151 8.73 8.72 -13.81
N GLY A 152 8.80 8.00 -12.69
CA GLY A 152 8.63 6.54 -12.61
C GLY A 152 7.21 6.06 -12.31
N TRP A 153 6.21 6.93 -12.35
CA TRP A 153 4.84 6.68 -11.91
C TRP A 153 3.82 6.75 -13.04
N ASP A 154 3.00 5.70 -13.16
CA ASP A 154 1.79 5.65 -13.99
C ASP A 154 0.56 5.64 -13.08
N LEU A 155 -0.07 6.79 -12.90
CA LEU A 155 -1.29 6.94 -12.09
C LEU A 155 -2.52 6.98 -12.99
N ARG A 156 -3.43 6.02 -12.79
CA ARG A 156 -4.70 5.91 -13.50
C ARG A 156 -5.85 6.18 -12.55
N LEU A 157 -6.78 7.04 -12.95
CA LEU A 157 -7.92 7.45 -12.14
C LEU A 157 -9.21 6.81 -12.66
N GLY A 158 -9.84 6.00 -11.82
CA GLY A 158 -11.08 5.30 -12.12
C GLY A 158 -11.25 4.01 -11.33
N PRO A 159 -12.38 3.29 -11.54
CA PRO A 159 -12.66 2.03 -10.85
C PRO A 159 -11.62 0.95 -11.16
N SER A 160 -11.10 0.29 -10.12
CA SER A 160 -10.13 -0.80 -10.31
C SER A 160 -10.71 -1.97 -11.10
N GLN A 161 -12.01 -2.23 -10.99
CA GLN A 161 -12.68 -3.28 -11.76
C GLN A 161 -12.54 -3.09 -13.28
N GLU A 162 -12.42 -1.84 -13.73
CA GLU A 162 -12.27 -1.52 -15.16
C GLU A 162 -10.81 -1.36 -15.57
N LEU A 163 -9.99 -0.76 -14.68
CA LEU A 163 -8.63 -0.36 -15.01
C LEU A 163 -7.60 -1.46 -14.73
N LEU A 164 -7.77 -2.23 -13.64
CA LEU A 164 -6.78 -3.23 -13.25
C LEU A 164 -6.62 -4.35 -14.28
N PRO A 165 -7.68 -4.94 -14.87
CA PRO A 165 -7.51 -5.95 -15.92
C PRO A 165 -6.78 -5.43 -17.15
N LYS A 166 -7.00 -4.17 -17.52
CA LYS A 166 -6.32 -3.54 -18.66
C LYS A 166 -4.83 -3.33 -18.34
N LEU A 167 -4.54 -2.72 -17.17
CA LEU A 167 -3.18 -2.50 -16.72
C LEU A 167 -2.39 -3.82 -16.64
N VAL A 168 -2.94 -4.84 -15.99
CA VAL A 168 -2.29 -6.15 -15.87
C VAL A 168 -2.05 -6.80 -17.23
N GLY A 169 -2.95 -6.59 -18.19
CA GLY A 169 -2.79 -7.06 -19.58
C GLY A 169 -1.61 -6.41 -20.31
N GLU A 170 -1.22 -5.19 -19.93
CA GLU A 170 -0.12 -4.43 -20.53
C GLU A 170 1.26 -4.82 -19.94
N LEU A 171 1.29 -5.49 -18.77
CA LEU A 171 2.52 -5.80 -18.05
C LEU A 171 2.96 -7.25 -18.32
N ASP A 172 4.28 -7.46 -18.39
CA ASP A 172 4.86 -8.80 -18.49
C ASP A 172 4.80 -9.53 -17.15
N GLU A 173 5.17 -8.82 -16.06
CA GLU A 173 5.15 -9.32 -14.70
C GLU A 173 4.79 -8.24 -13.68
N VAL A 174 4.36 -8.65 -12.48
CA VAL A 174 4.12 -7.78 -11.31
C VAL A 174 4.89 -8.35 -10.12
N GLY A 175 5.99 -7.71 -9.75
CA GLY A 175 6.83 -8.21 -8.65
C GLY A 175 6.27 -7.91 -7.26
N ILE A 176 5.52 -6.80 -7.12
CA ILE A 176 4.80 -6.44 -5.89
C ILE A 176 3.40 -5.94 -6.26
N PHE A 177 2.39 -6.44 -5.56
CA PHE A 177 1.02 -5.94 -5.60
C PHE A 177 0.59 -5.47 -4.23
N LEU A 178 -0.06 -4.30 -4.14
CA LEU A 178 -0.67 -3.76 -2.91
C LEU A 178 -2.15 -3.47 -3.15
N HIS A 179 -3.01 -4.13 -2.38
CA HIS A 179 -4.43 -3.81 -2.22
C HIS A 179 -4.60 -2.86 -1.03
N ASP A 180 -5.03 -1.64 -1.29
CA ASP A 180 -5.34 -0.60 -0.30
C ASP A 180 -6.53 0.25 -0.81
N SER A 181 -7.53 -0.44 -1.36
CA SER A 181 -8.70 0.17 -2.02
C SER A 181 -9.98 -0.10 -1.24
N LEU A 182 -10.98 -0.70 -1.86
CA LEU A 182 -12.23 -1.06 -1.19
C LEU A 182 -12.05 -2.34 -0.36
N HIS A 183 -12.10 -2.21 0.96
CA HIS A 183 -11.81 -3.27 1.91
C HIS A 183 -12.99 -4.23 2.12
N THR A 184 -13.41 -4.92 1.07
CA THR A 184 -14.40 -6.00 1.14
C THR A 184 -13.78 -7.31 0.65
N PHE A 185 -14.30 -8.43 1.14
CA PHE A 185 -13.89 -9.77 0.70
C PHE A 185 -13.94 -9.92 -0.82
N ALA A 186 -15.05 -9.51 -1.43
CA ALA A 186 -15.27 -9.67 -2.86
C ALA A 186 -14.28 -8.83 -3.69
N HIS A 187 -14.05 -7.59 -3.27
CA HIS A 187 -13.18 -6.67 -4.00
C HIS A 187 -11.71 -7.08 -3.89
N ALA A 188 -11.24 -7.38 -2.68
CA ALA A 188 -9.88 -7.89 -2.47
C ALA A 188 -9.62 -9.20 -3.24
N THR A 189 -10.59 -10.13 -3.21
CA THR A 189 -10.50 -11.39 -3.97
C THR A 189 -10.43 -11.12 -5.48
N PHE A 190 -11.24 -10.17 -5.99
CA PHE A 190 -11.19 -9.77 -7.39
C PHE A 190 -9.81 -9.24 -7.79
N GLU A 191 -9.26 -8.28 -7.04
CA GLU A 191 -7.98 -7.67 -7.35
C GLU A 191 -6.81 -8.66 -7.27
N LEU A 192 -6.76 -9.48 -6.21
CA LEU A 192 -5.78 -10.56 -6.07
C LEU A 192 -5.85 -11.56 -7.23
N THR A 193 -7.07 -11.97 -7.62
CA THR A 193 -7.27 -12.90 -8.73
C THR A 193 -6.84 -12.30 -10.07
N CYS A 194 -7.10 -11.02 -10.27
CA CYS A 194 -6.73 -10.30 -11.49
C CYS A 194 -5.21 -10.22 -11.67
N VAL A 195 -4.47 -9.93 -10.59
CA VAL A 195 -3.03 -9.72 -10.64
C VAL A 195 -2.22 -11.03 -10.60
N ASP A 196 -2.71 -12.04 -9.91
CA ASP A 196 -1.98 -13.30 -9.66
C ASP A 196 -1.32 -13.94 -10.90
N PRO A 197 -1.96 -14.02 -12.09
CA PRO A 197 -1.31 -14.61 -13.26
C PRO A 197 -0.01 -13.93 -13.69
N LYS A 198 0.19 -12.67 -13.30
CA LYS A 198 1.38 -11.87 -13.62
C LYS A 198 2.40 -11.80 -12.48
N VAL A 199 2.06 -12.31 -11.31
CA VAL A 199 3.00 -12.35 -10.19
C VAL A 199 3.91 -13.57 -10.34
N PRO A 200 5.24 -13.38 -10.50
CA PRO A 200 6.16 -14.51 -10.62
C PRO A 200 6.36 -15.22 -9.28
N SER A 201 6.96 -16.42 -9.30
CA SER A 201 7.48 -17.05 -8.09
C SER A 201 8.44 -16.10 -7.38
N GLY A 202 8.25 -15.91 -6.08
CA GLY A 202 9.00 -14.93 -5.29
C GLY A 202 8.43 -13.52 -5.28
N GLY A 203 7.46 -13.21 -6.12
CA GLY A 203 6.69 -11.96 -6.05
C GLY A 203 5.81 -11.90 -4.80
N VAL A 204 5.39 -10.70 -4.42
CA VAL A 204 4.71 -10.45 -3.15
C VAL A 204 3.36 -9.78 -3.37
N LEU A 205 2.32 -10.33 -2.74
CA LEU A 205 0.99 -9.76 -2.69
C LEU A 205 0.72 -9.27 -1.27
N LEU A 206 0.27 -8.02 -1.17
CA LEU A 206 0.00 -7.30 0.07
C LEU A 206 -1.44 -6.82 0.12
N ALA A 207 -2.00 -6.72 1.33
CA ALA A 207 -3.27 -6.04 1.57
C ALA A 207 -3.24 -5.27 2.88
N ASP A 208 -3.72 -4.03 2.85
CA ASP A 208 -3.99 -3.21 4.04
C ASP A 208 -5.40 -3.48 4.57
N ASN A 209 -5.68 -3.05 5.80
CA ASN A 209 -6.96 -3.23 6.49
C ASN A 209 -7.49 -4.69 6.46
N THR A 210 -6.59 -5.64 6.66
CA THR A 210 -6.88 -7.08 6.53
C THR A 210 -8.00 -7.58 7.44
N GLU A 211 -8.28 -6.92 8.56
CA GLU A 211 -9.38 -7.25 9.46
C GLU A 211 -10.77 -7.09 8.79
N TRP A 212 -10.88 -6.21 7.79
CA TRP A 212 -12.12 -5.97 7.07
C TRP A 212 -12.31 -6.87 5.85
N LEU A 213 -11.26 -7.58 5.44
CA LEU A 213 -11.26 -8.44 4.25
C LEU A 213 -11.88 -9.83 4.49
N GLU A 214 -12.41 -10.11 5.69
CA GLU A 214 -13.05 -11.39 6.05
C GLU A 214 -12.22 -12.64 5.68
N GLY A 215 -10.88 -12.51 5.76
CA GLY A 215 -9.93 -13.58 5.43
C GLY A 215 -9.67 -13.78 3.95
N ALA A 216 -10.01 -12.84 3.07
CA ALA A 216 -9.76 -12.96 1.64
C ALA A 216 -8.28 -13.22 1.32
N LEU A 217 -7.36 -12.48 1.95
CA LEU A 217 -5.92 -12.65 1.75
C LEU A 217 -5.43 -14.03 2.21
N ASP A 218 -5.91 -14.52 3.35
CA ASP A 218 -5.53 -15.84 3.89
C ASP A 218 -5.98 -16.98 2.98
N ARG A 219 -7.27 -16.97 2.59
CA ARG A 219 -7.83 -17.98 1.70
C ARG A 219 -7.10 -17.99 0.35
N PHE A 220 -6.73 -16.80 -0.13
CA PHE A 220 -5.99 -16.70 -1.39
C PHE A 220 -4.58 -17.28 -1.26
N ALA A 221 -3.85 -16.96 -0.18
CA ALA A 221 -2.52 -17.51 0.10
C ALA A 221 -2.55 -19.04 0.27
N GLU A 222 -3.52 -19.57 1.03
CA GLU A 222 -3.72 -21.01 1.22
C GLU A 222 -3.98 -21.74 -0.10
N ALA A 223 -4.81 -21.17 -0.98
CA ALA A 223 -5.07 -21.72 -2.29
C ALA A 223 -3.82 -21.77 -3.20
N LYS A 224 -2.78 -20.97 -2.89
CA LYS A 224 -1.48 -21.00 -3.55
C LYS A 224 -0.45 -21.88 -2.84
N GLY A 225 -0.84 -22.61 -1.79
CA GLY A 225 0.08 -23.47 -1.02
C GLY A 225 1.05 -22.69 -0.13
N THR A 226 0.70 -21.46 0.24
CA THR A 226 1.48 -20.61 1.13
C THR A 226 0.61 -20.07 2.26
N ARG A 227 1.13 -19.14 3.03
CA ARG A 227 0.38 -18.48 4.11
C ARG A 227 0.65 -16.99 4.14
N THR A 228 -0.32 -16.25 4.68
CA THR A 228 -0.16 -14.83 5.00
C THR A 228 0.77 -14.63 6.20
N TYR A 229 1.59 -13.59 6.12
CA TYR A 229 2.33 -13.05 7.24
C TYR A 229 1.81 -11.65 7.54
N TYR A 230 1.43 -11.42 8.78
CA TYR A 230 0.94 -10.13 9.25
C TYR A 230 2.07 -9.30 9.85
N ARG A 231 2.06 -8.01 9.53
CA ARG A 231 2.94 -7.04 10.18
C ARG A 231 2.47 -6.83 11.62
N ARG A 232 3.40 -6.85 12.54
CA ARG A 232 3.09 -6.74 13.96
C ARG A 232 2.49 -5.36 14.28
N GLY A 233 1.36 -5.34 15.01
CA GLY A 233 0.68 -4.13 15.47
C GLY A 233 -0.05 -3.34 14.40
N MET A 234 -0.30 -3.93 13.21
CA MET A 234 -1.04 -3.30 12.10
C MET A 234 -1.85 -4.32 11.33
N ASP A 235 -2.87 -3.84 10.64
CA ASP A 235 -3.75 -4.62 9.79
C ASP A 235 -3.21 -4.80 8.37
N LEU A 236 -1.90 -4.81 8.21
CA LEU A 236 -1.20 -5.05 6.96
C LEU A 236 -0.72 -6.50 6.92
N GLY A 237 -1.14 -7.22 5.90
CA GLY A 237 -0.74 -8.59 5.64
C GLY A 237 -0.09 -8.74 4.26
N GLY A 238 0.58 -9.87 4.07
CA GLY A 238 1.12 -10.23 2.77
C GLY A 238 1.66 -11.64 2.72
N PHE A 239 1.82 -12.14 1.51
CA PHE A 239 2.47 -13.42 1.28
C PHE A 239 3.39 -13.34 0.06
N ARG A 240 4.37 -14.23 0.07
CA ARG A 240 5.26 -14.45 -1.07
C ARG A 240 4.71 -15.62 -1.88
N LYS A 241 4.57 -15.42 -3.18
CA LYS A 241 4.14 -16.48 -4.11
C LYS A 241 5.21 -17.57 -4.21
N PRO A 242 4.85 -18.86 -4.08
CA PRO A 242 5.78 -19.97 -4.18
C PRO A 242 6.50 -20.06 -5.53
#